data_bf0dc1c5365c42e8c78db48cc6af7800
#
_entry.id   bf0dc1c5365c42e8c78db48cc6af7800
#
_cell.length_a   1.000
_cell.length_b   1.000
_cell.length_c   1.000
_cell.angle_alpha   90.00
_cell.angle_beta   90.00
_cell.angle_gamma   90.00
#
_symmetry.space_group_name_H-M   'P 1'
#
loop_
_entity.id
_entity.type
_entity.pdbx_description
1 polymer ?
#
loop_
_entity_poly.entity_id
_entity_poly.type
_entity_poly.pdbx_seq_one_letter_code
_entity_poly.pdbx_strand_id
1 'polypeptide(L)'
;RRSSDLKYAFNKSHAAAYAVVAYRTAYLRCHYPVEFMAALLTSVLGNTNKISEYSYACKKLGIKILPPDINYGEGAFSVDHGNIRYGLTAIKSLGRPVIEAIIRERNLNGPYRDFKDLVERLSSKEINKRTVENLIKSGALDCFHVTRKQQMIVYASVIDSIQKERKNEIAGQMSLMDLLGEEEQQS
;
A
#
# COMPACT_ATOMS: atom_id res chain seq x y z
N ARG A 1 1.87 -58.25 -26.21
CA ARG A 1 2.06 -57.88 -24.80
C ARG A 1 2.36 -56.39 -24.69
N ARG A 2 1.58 -55.76 -23.86
CA ARG A 2 1.68 -54.42 -23.25
C ARG A 2 0.84 -53.33 -23.89
N SER A 3 -0.47 -53.44 -23.75
CA SER A 3 -1.40 -52.30 -23.85
C SER A 3 -1.89 -51.82 -22.48
N SER A 4 -1.17 -52.17 -21.38
CA SER A 4 -1.60 -51.85 -20.02
C SER A 4 -0.97 -50.58 -19.42
N ASP A 5 0.00 -49.93 -20.11
CA ASP A 5 0.74 -48.80 -19.54
C ASP A 5 0.25 -47.43 -20.03
N LEU A 6 -0.85 -47.38 -20.80
CA LEU A 6 -1.48 -46.13 -21.23
C LEU A 6 -2.66 -45.76 -20.36
N LYS A 7 -2.59 -45.99 -19.04
CA LYS A 7 -3.60 -45.50 -18.09
C LYS A 7 -3.64 -43.98 -17.89
N TYR A 8 -2.66 -43.28 -18.42
CA TYR A 8 -2.65 -41.82 -18.53
C TYR A 8 -2.66 -41.42 -20.01
N ALA A 9 -3.81 -41.58 -20.66
CA ALA A 9 -4.02 -40.97 -21.96
C ALA A 9 -3.91 -39.45 -21.81
N PHE A 10 -3.09 -38.83 -22.67
CA PHE A 10 -2.96 -37.36 -22.72
C PHE A 10 -4.33 -36.71 -22.88
N ASN A 11 -4.77 -35.97 -21.85
CA ASN A 11 -6.07 -35.33 -21.87
C ASN A 11 -6.03 -34.09 -22.78
N LYS A 12 -6.49 -34.27 -24.02
CA LYS A 12 -6.52 -33.21 -25.03
C LYS A 12 -7.29 -31.96 -24.58
N SER A 13 -8.39 -32.12 -23.87
CA SER A 13 -9.19 -31.00 -23.37
C SER A 13 -8.42 -30.20 -22.34
N HIS A 14 -7.72 -30.86 -21.44
CA HIS A 14 -6.85 -30.19 -20.45
C HIS A 14 -5.69 -29.45 -21.15
N ALA A 15 -5.03 -30.09 -22.09
CA ALA A 15 -3.95 -29.48 -22.86
C ALA A 15 -4.43 -28.28 -23.68
N ALA A 16 -5.60 -28.36 -24.33
CA ALA A 16 -6.19 -27.24 -25.07
C ALA A 16 -6.51 -26.06 -24.14
N ALA A 17 -7.09 -26.30 -22.96
CA ALA A 17 -7.35 -25.26 -21.98
C ALA A 17 -6.06 -24.56 -21.51
N TYR A 18 -5.02 -25.33 -21.18
CA TYR A 18 -3.72 -24.76 -20.79
C TYR A 18 -3.01 -24.04 -21.96
N ALA A 19 -3.17 -24.50 -23.18
CA ALA A 19 -2.62 -23.79 -24.34
C ALA A 19 -3.24 -22.39 -24.50
N VAL A 20 -4.54 -22.24 -24.25
CA VAL A 20 -5.20 -20.92 -24.24
C VAL A 20 -4.64 -20.03 -23.15
N VAL A 21 -4.45 -20.54 -21.94
CA VAL A 21 -3.86 -19.77 -20.82
C VAL A 21 -2.43 -19.36 -21.16
N ALA A 22 -1.62 -20.29 -21.67
CA ALA A 22 -0.23 -20.01 -22.06
C ALA A 22 -0.16 -18.95 -23.16
N TYR A 23 -1.02 -19.06 -24.17
CA TYR A 23 -1.11 -18.06 -25.25
C TYR A 23 -1.47 -16.66 -24.69
N ARG A 24 -2.53 -16.56 -23.88
CA ARG A 24 -2.95 -15.30 -23.27
C ARG A 24 -1.83 -14.68 -22.42
N THR A 25 -1.15 -15.51 -21.65
CA THR A 25 -0.03 -15.08 -20.80
C THR A 25 1.12 -14.53 -21.65
N ALA A 26 1.50 -15.23 -22.71
CA ALA A 26 2.53 -14.80 -23.65
C ALA A 26 2.13 -13.52 -24.37
N TYR A 27 0.88 -13.43 -24.82
CA TYR A 27 0.33 -12.24 -25.48
C TYR A 27 0.39 -11.00 -24.57
N LEU A 28 -0.13 -11.11 -23.34
CA LEU A 28 -0.11 -10.00 -22.37
C LEU A 28 1.32 -9.57 -22.05
N ARG A 29 2.22 -10.53 -21.83
CA ARG A 29 3.62 -10.22 -21.57
C ARG A 29 4.32 -9.52 -22.74
N CYS A 30 3.93 -9.83 -23.97
CA CYS A 30 4.50 -9.25 -25.18
C CYS A 30 3.97 -7.83 -25.43
N HIS A 31 2.65 -7.66 -25.34
CA HIS A 31 1.97 -6.41 -25.73
C HIS A 31 1.77 -5.41 -24.58
N TYR A 32 1.72 -5.91 -23.33
CA TYR A 32 1.47 -5.11 -22.11
C TYR A 32 2.46 -5.52 -21.01
N PRO A 33 3.78 -5.40 -21.26
CA PRO A 33 4.80 -5.95 -20.35
C PRO A 33 4.77 -5.27 -18.97
N VAL A 34 4.49 -3.97 -18.88
CA VAL A 34 4.47 -3.23 -17.61
C VAL A 34 3.29 -3.67 -16.75
N GLU A 35 2.09 -3.70 -17.32
CA GLU A 35 0.87 -4.15 -16.66
C GLU A 35 0.96 -5.61 -16.24
N PHE A 36 1.50 -6.46 -17.11
CA PHE A 36 1.71 -7.87 -16.83
C PHE A 36 2.65 -8.07 -15.64
N MET A 37 3.77 -7.36 -15.61
CA MET A 37 4.74 -7.45 -14.53
C MET A 37 4.22 -6.86 -13.23
N ALA A 38 3.42 -5.79 -13.26
CA ALA A 38 2.76 -5.23 -12.10
C ALA A 38 1.75 -6.22 -11.49
N ALA A 39 0.94 -6.89 -12.32
CA ALA A 39 0.02 -7.94 -11.89
C ALA A 39 0.76 -9.15 -11.33
N LEU A 40 1.87 -9.56 -11.94
CA LEU A 40 2.70 -10.67 -11.49
C LEU A 40 3.34 -10.38 -10.12
N LEU A 41 3.91 -9.19 -9.93
CA LEU A 41 4.43 -8.74 -8.62
C LEU A 41 3.34 -8.69 -7.55
N THR A 42 2.13 -8.24 -7.92
CA THR A 42 0.97 -8.23 -7.02
C THR A 42 0.55 -9.64 -6.61
N SER A 43 0.58 -10.61 -7.51
CA SER A 43 0.19 -11.99 -7.22
C SER A 43 1.10 -12.69 -6.21
N VAL A 44 2.32 -12.19 -6.02
CA VAL A 44 3.32 -12.74 -5.09
C VAL A 44 3.57 -11.87 -3.87
N LEU A 45 2.64 -10.94 -3.57
CA LEU A 45 2.70 -10.14 -2.34
C LEU A 45 2.86 -11.04 -1.11
N GLY A 46 3.82 -10.67 -0.23
CA GLY A 46 4.19 -11.47 0.93
C GLY A 46 5.35 -12.45 0.69
N ASN A 47 5.73 -12.73 -0.57
CA ASN A 47 6.88 -13.55 -0.89
C ASN A 47 8.06 -12.70 -1.39
N THR A 48 8.92 -12.28 -0.46
CA THR A 48 10.06 -11.39 -0.73
C THR A 48 11.01 -11.93 -1.80
N ASN A 49 11.24 -13.25 -1.82
CA ASN A 49 12.13 -13.87 -2.81
C ASN A 49 11.57 -13.74 -4.24
N LYS A 50 10.27 -14.01 -4.39
CA LYS A 50 9.59 -13.85 -5.69
C LYS A 50 9.49 -12.40 -6.13
N ILE A 51 9.25 -11.48 -5.22
CA ILE A 51 9.30 -10.04 -5.52
C ILE A 51 10.69 -9.65 -6.05
N SER A 52 11.77 -10.12 -5.40
CA SER A 52 13.14 -9.85 -5.86
C SER A 52 13.43 -10.45 -7.23
N GLU A 53 12.99 -11.70 -7.47
CA GLU A 53 13.14 -12.39 -8.76
C GLU A 53 12.45 -11.61 -9.89
N TYR A 54 11.19 -11.22 -9.68
CA TYR A 54 10.41 -10.50 -10.69
C TYR A 54 10.84 -9.05 -10.84
N SER A 55 11.35 -8.42 -9.79
CA SER A 55 11.98 -7.10 -9.88
C SER A 55 13.22 -7.12 -10.76
N TYR A 56 14.02 -8.18 -10.65
CA TYR A 56 15.18 -8.38 -11.55
C TYR A 56 14.74 -8.62 -12.99
N ALA A 57 13.65 -9.37 -13.19
CA ALA A 57 13.07 -9.58 -14.54
C ALA A 57 12.57 -8.24 -15.14
N CYS A 58 11.92 -7.36 -14.34
CA CYS A 58 11.54 -6.03 -14.77
C CYS A 58 12.75 -5.22 -15.24
N LYS A 59 13.84 -5.25 -14.47
CA LYS A 59 15.08 -4.55 -14.85
C LYS A 59 15.64 -5.02 -16.20
N LYS A 60 15.59 -6.34 -16.49
CA LYS A 60 16.00 -6.90 -17.80
C LYS A 60 15.10 -6.42 -18.95
N LEU A 61 13.84 -6.14 -18.69
CA LEU A 61 12.88 -5.60 -19.66
C LEU A 61 12.96 -4.07 -19.80
N GLY A 62 13.88 -3.40 -19.07
CA GLY A 62 13.96 -1.94 -19.05
C GLY A 62 12.85 -1.25 -18.25
N ILE A 63 12.03 -2.02 -17.52
CA ILE A 63 10.95 -1.50 -16.66
C ILE A 63 11.54 -1.12 -15.31
N LYS A 64 11.38 0.15 -14.92
CA LYS A 64 11.81 0.64 -13.60
C LYS A 64 10.75 0.31 -12.55
N ILE A 65 11.21 -0.08 -11.37
CA ILE A 65 10.34 -0.15 -10.18
C ILE A 65 10.62 1.09 -9.35
N LEU A 66 9.60 1.94 -9.25
CA LEU A 66 9.62 3.17 -8.46
C LEU A 66 9.39 2.82 -6.98
N PRO A 67 10.02 3.56 -6.04
CA PRO A 67 9.79 3.36 -4.61
C PRO A 67 8.31 3.54 -4.24
N PRO A 68 7.87 3.02 -3.08
CA PRO A 68 6.54 3.31 -2.58
C PRO A 68 6.37 4.82 -2.36
N ASP A 69 5.14 5.30 -2.48
CA ASP A 69 4.80 6.72 -2.31
C ASP A 69 3.36 6.83 -1.80
N ILE A 70 3.12 7.56 -0.72
CA ILE A 70 1.78 7.65 -0.14
C ILE A 70 0.81 8.47 -0.98
N ASN A 71 1.33 9.38 -1.82
CA ASN A 71 0.51 10.24 -2.68
C ASN A 71 0.17 9.61 -4.03
N TYR A 72 1.01 8.67 -4.51
CA TYR A 72 0.83 8.03 -5.83
C TYR A 72 0.71 6.52 -5.75
N GLY A 73 1.16 5.90 -4.64
CA GLY A 73 1.14 4.44 -4.49
C GLY A 73 -0.27 3.90 -4.23
N GLU A 74 -0.55 2.74 -4.81
CA GLU A 74 -1.74 1.93 -4.52
C GLU A 74 -1.41 0.83 -3.52
N GLY A 75 -2.42 0.10 -3.03
CA GLY A 75 -2.19 -1.09 -2.21
C GLY A 75 -1.36 -2.15 -2.94
N ALA A 76 -1.69 -2.43 -4.20
CA ALA A 76 -0.97 -3.32 -5.10
C ALA A 76 0.16 -2.60 -5.85
N PHE A 77 1.00 -3.36 -6.54
CA PHE A 77 1.89 -2.78 -7.56
C PHE A 77 1.04 -2.21 -8.69
N SER A 78 1.34 -1.00 -9.11
CA SER A 78 0.55 -0.28 -10.12
C SER A 78 1.44 0.30 -11.22
N VAL A 79 0.85 0.56 -12.37
CA VAL A 79 1.55 1.23 -13.48
C VAL A 79 1.57 2.74 -13.22
N ASP A 80 2.75 3.32 -13.34
CA ASP A 80 2.99 4.74 -13.14
C ASP A 80 3.91 5.27 -14.25
N HIS A 81 3.34 5.98 -15.22
CA HIS A 81 4.05 6.56 -16.36
C HIS A 81 5.00 5.58 -17.07
N GLY A 82 4.48 4.37 -17.37
CA GLY A 82 5.25 3.32 -18.05
C GLY A 82 6.28 2.58 -17.17
N ASN A 83 6.29 2.86 -15.88
CA ASN A 83 7.06 2.15 -14.85
C ASN A 83 6.12 1.43 -13.88
N ILE A 84 6.66 0.70 -12.92
CA ILE A 84 5.88 0.06 -11.87
C ILE A 84 6.13 0.78 -10.56
N ARG A 85 5.07 1.26 -9.90
CA ARG A 85 5.13 1.79 -8.54
C ARG A 85 5.03 0.64 -7.54
N TYR A 86 5.90 0.66 -6.52
CA TYR A 86 5.90 -0.34 -5.45
C TYR A 86 4.61 -0.25 -4.63
N GLY A 87 3.91 -1.37 -4.48
CA GLY A 87 2.64 -1.44 -3.75
C GLY A 87 2.82 -1.22 -2.24
N LEU A 88 1.96 -0.41 -1.64
CA LEU A 88 2.02 -0.12 -0.20
C LEU A 88 1.83 -1.38 0.66
N THR A 89 1.06 -2.37 0.18
CA THR A 89 0.87 -3.67 0.86
C THR A 89 2.14 -4.51 0.92
N ALA A 90 3.11 -4.25 0.04
CA ALA A 90 4.40 -4.93 0.07
C ALA A 90 5.36 -4.35 1.13
N ILE A 91 5.01 -3.23 1.76
CA ILE A 91 5.78 -2.65 2.88
C ILE A 91 5.54 -3.53 4.11
N LYS A 92 6.64 -4.05 4.65
CA LYS A 92 6.61 -4.95 5.80
C LYS A 92 5.99 -4.27 7.02
N SER A 93 5.13 -4.99 7.73
CA SER A 93 4.47 -4.53 8.97
C SER A 93 3.51 -3.35 8.79
N LEU A 94 3.06 -3.04 7.57
CA LEU A 94 1.94 -2.16 7.31
C LEU A 94 0.66 -2.99 7.20
N GLY A 95 -0.32 -2.71 8.07
CA GLY A 95 -1.61 -3.39 8.03
C GLY A 95 -2.48 -2.91 6.86
N ARG A 96 -3.23 -3.82 6.24
CA ARG A 96 -4.16 -3.47 5.15
C ARG A 96 -5.14 -2.35 5.52
N PRO A 97 -5.76 -2.31 6.73
CA PRO A 97 -6.66 -1.23 7.11
C PRO A 97 -6.01 0.15 7.08
N VAL A 98 -4.75 0.25 7.47
CA VAL A 98 -3.97 1.50 7.43
C VAL A 98 -3.76 1.97 6.00
N ILE A 99 -3.40 1.06 5.11
CA ILE A 99 -3.17 1.36 3.68
C ILE A 99 -4.47 1.84 3.03
N GLU A 100 -5.57 1.16 3.30
CA GLU A 100 -6.89 1.53 2.80
C GLU A 100 -7.34 2.90 3.32
N ALA A 101 -7.06 3.21 4.59
CA ALA A 101 -7.32 4.53 5.16
C ALA A 101 -6.50 5.64 4.50
N ILE A 102 -5.19 5.40 4.29
CA ILE A 102 -4.31 6.34 3.59
C ILE A 102 -4.83 6.64 2.18
N ILE A 103 -5.15 5.59 1.41
CA ILE A 103 -5.61 5.74 0.02
C ILE A 103 -6.98 6.41 -0.03
N ARG A 104 -7.92 6.00 0.82
CA ARG A 104 -9.27 6.59 0.91
C ARG A 104 -9.21 8.07 1.22
N GLU A 105 -8.45 8.44 2.24
CA GLU A 105 -8.31 9.83 2.69
C GLU A 105 -7.67 10.71 1.61
N ARG A 106 -6.62 10.22 0.97
CA ARG A 106 -5.99 10.89 -0.17
C ARG A 106 -6.95 11.10 -1.35
N ASN A 107 -7.78 10.09 -1.65
CA ASN A 107 -8.71 10.17 -2.77
C ASN A 107 -9.89 11.13 -2.50
N LEU A 108 -10.28 11.29 -1.23
CA LEU A 108 -11.35 12.21 -0.83
C LEU A 108 -10.89 13.67 -0.72
N ASN A 109 -9.73 13.89 -0.10
CA ASN A 109 -9.26 15.21 0.32
C ASN A 109 -7.97 15.66 -0.39
N GLY A 110 -7.54 14.93 -1.41
CA GLY A 110 -6.34 15.22 -2.20
C GLY A 110 -5.04 14.72 -1.56
N PRO A 111 -3.90 14.93 -2.25
CA PRO A 111 -2.59 14.49 -1.79
C PRO A 111 -2.23 15.08 -0.42
N TYR A 112 -1.47 14.32 0.35
CA TYR A 112 -0.90 14.82 1.61
C TYR A 112 0.20 15.85 1.30
N ARG A 113 0.14 16.99 1.96
CA ARG A 113 1.07 18.12 1.76
C ARG A 113 2.41 17.90 2.45
N ASP A 114 2.34 17.40 3.69
CA ASP A 114 3.48 17.14 4.55
C ASP A 114 3.18 16.07 5.60
N PHE A 115 4.15 15.78 6.45
CA PHE A 115 4.03 14.77 7.49
C PHE A 115 2.97 15.12 8.55
N LYS A 116 2.82 16.38 8.90
CA LYS A 116 1.83 16.85 9.87
C LYS A 116 0.42 16.66 9.33
N ASP A 117 0.16 17.08 8.10
CA ASP A 117 -1.10 16.88 7.36
C ASP A 117 -1.51 15.40 7.32
N LEU A 118 -0.53 14.49 7.07
CA LEU A 118 -0.77 13.05 7.10
C LEU A 118 -1.28 12.58 8.47
N VAL A 119 -0.63 13.00 9.56
CA VAL A 119 -1.00 12.56 10.91
C VAL A 119 -2.31 13.19 11.38
N GLU A 120 -2.58 14.43 10.99
CA GLU A 120 -3.83 15.13 11.31
C GLU A 120 -5.04 14.55 10.59
N ARG A 121 -4.88 14.12 9.36
CA ARG A 121 -5.99 13.59 8.54
C ARG A 121 -6.33 12.14 8.86
N LEU A 122 -5.39 11.36 9.38
CA LEU A 122 -5.62 9.97 9.77
C LEU A 122 -5.97 9.84 11.26
N SER A 123 -6.83 8.90 11.60
CA SER A 123 -7.20 8.65 13.00
C SER A 123 -6.03 8.00 13.77
N SER A 124 -6.03 8.17 15.10
CA SER A 124 -5.04 7.54 15.97
C SER A 124 -5.09 5.99 15.96
N LYS A 125 -6.21 5.40 15.50
CA LYS A 125 -6.35 3.96 15.30
C LYS A 125 -5.68 3.48 14.02
N GLU A 126 -5.63 4.34 13.02
CA GLU A 126 -5.09 4.05 11.70
C GLU A 126 -3.58 4.30 11.64
N ILE A 127 -3.09 5.34 12.32
CA ILE A 127 -1.68 5.71 12.31
C ILE A 127 -1.08 5.69 13.72
N ASN A 128 0.04 4.98 13.86
CA ASN A 128 0.81 4.91 15.11
C ASN A 128 2.31 5.04 14.81
N LYS A 129 3.13 5.19 15.87
CA LYS A 129 4.59 5.38 15.73
C LYS A 129 5.25 4.30 14.87
N ARG A 130 4.87 3.03 15.04
CA ARG A 130 5.43 1.91 14.26
C ARG A 130 5.05 1.97 12.80
N THR A 131 3.81 2.34 12.50
CA THR A 131 3.33 2.53 11.12
C THR A 131 4.13 3.62 10.42
N VAL A 132 4.26 4.78 11.06
CA VAL A 132 5.02 5.92 10.52
C VAL A 132 6.49 5.58 10.32
N GLU A 133 7.12 4.93 11.29
CA GLU A 133 8.49 4.47 11.18
C GLU A 133 8.71 3.58 9.95
N ASN A 134 7.78 2.65 9.68
CA ASN A 134 7.85 1.78 8.50
C ASN A 134 7.63 2.55 7.20
N LEU A 135 6.74 3.53 7.17
CA LEU A 135 6.54 4.42 6.02
C LEU A 135 7.80 5.24 5.73
N ILE A 136 8.44 5.81 6.75
CA ILE A 136 9.71 6.53 6.61
C ILE A 136 10.82 5.61 6.08
N LYS A 137 11.01 4.45 6.72
CA LYS A 137 12.07 3.49 6.35
C LYS A 137 11.91 2.95 4.94
N SER A 138 10.68 2.73 4.48
CA SER A 138 10.39 2.27 3.12
C SER A 138 10.59 3.34 2.06
N GLY A 139 10.63 4.62 2.44
CA GLY A 139 10.69 5.76 1.53
C GLY A 139 9.32 6.23 1.02
N ALA A 140 8.23 5.70 1.56
CA ALA A 140 6.88 6.11 1.17
C ALA A 140 6.58 7.60 1.45
N LEU A 141 7.36 8.23 2.33
CA LEU A 141 7.24 9.66 2.69
C LEU A 141 8.32 10.54 2.03
N ASP A 142 9.10 10.02 1.08
CA ASP A 142 10.12 10.81 0.39
C ASP A 142 9.50 11.92 -0.49
N CYS A 143 8.20 11.80 -0.84
CA CYS A 143 7.44 12.83 -1.53
C CYS A 143 7.34 14.17 -0.76
N PHE A 144 7.59 14.19 0.53
CA PHE A 144 7.60 15.43 1.34
C PHE A 144 8.91 16.23 1.24
N HIS A 145 9.88 15.79 0.44
CA HIS A 145 11.18 16.46 0.24
C HIS A 145 12.00 16.72 1.52
N VAL A 146 11.72 15.93 2.58
CA VAL A 146 12.45 15.94 3.85
C VAL A 146 13.23 14.64 3.95
N THR A 147 14.49 14.71 4.39
CA THR A 147 15.31 13.50 4.51
C THR A 147 14.71 12.51 5.53
N ARG A 148 14.80 11.22 5.25
CA ARG A 148 14.33 10.18 6.17
C ARG A 148 14.95 10.31 7.57
N LYS A 149 16.20 10.76 7.67
CA LYS A 149 16.86 11.03 8.96
C LYS A 149 16.13 12.13 9.73
N GLN A 150 15.80 13.24 9.08
CA GLN A 150 15.04 14.32 9.72
C GLN A 150 13.63 13.85 10.13
N GLN A 151 12.94 13.12 9.25
CA GLN A 151 11.64 12.53 9.57
C GLN A 151 11.74 11.61 10.81
N MET A 152 12.76 10.74 10.87
CA MET A 152 12.99 9.84 12.01
C MET A 152 13.30 10.55 13.34
N ILE A 153 13.82 11.76 13.31
CA ILE A 153 14.08 12.55 14.52
C ILE A 153 12.79 13.12 15.09
N VAL A 154 11.89 13.62 14.22
CA VAL A 154 10.73 14.41 14.65
C VAL A 154 9.41 13.65 14.72
N TYR A 155 9.28 12.49 14.05
CA TYR A 155 7.99 11.82 13.86
C TYR A 155 7.27 11.49 15.18
N ALA A 156 8.01 11.07 16.20
CA ALA A 156 7.43 10.66 17.48
C ALA A 156 6.83 11.86 18.23
N SER A 157 7.55 12.99 18.27
CA SER A 157 7.09 14.21 18.92
C SER A 157 5.90 14.82 18.20
N VAL A 158 5.87 14.81 16.86
CA VAL A 158 4.73 15.29 16.07
C VAL A 158 3.47 14.47 16.35
N ILE A 159 3.59 13.12 16.36
CA ILE A 159 2.46 12.25 16.68
C ILE A 159 1.95 12.52 18.11
N ASP A 160 2.84 12.63 19.09
CA ASP A 160 2.47 12.87 20.49
C ASP A 160 1.77 14.22 20.67
N SER A 161 2.26 15.28 19.98
CA SER A 161 1.64 16.60 20.02
C SER A 161 0.22 16.58 19.46
N ILE A 162 0.03 16.00 18.27
CA ILE A 162 -1.29 15.91 17.62
C ILE A 162 -2.27 15.06 18.45
N GLN A 163 -1.80 13.96 19.06
CA GLN A 163 -2.64 13.14 19.92
C GLN A 163 -3.04 13.87 21.22
N LYS A 164 -2.14 14.70 21.76
CA LYS A 164 -2.43 15.54 22.94
C LYS A 164 -3.44 16.64 22.61
N GLU A 165 -3.28 17.31 21.47
CA GLU A 165 -4.22 18.34 20.99
C GLU A 165 -5.63 17.75 20.84
N ARG A 166 -5.77 16.59 20.17
CA ARG A 166 -7.06 15.90 20.02
C ARG A 166 -7.72 15.53 21.36
N LYS A 167 -6.92 15.06 22.34
CA LYS A 167 -7.45 14.74 23.65
C LYS A 167 -7.95 15.99 24.37
N ASN A 168 -7.25 17.10 24.25
CA ASN A 168 -7.64 18.36 24.87
C ASN A 168 -8.92 18.94 24.22
N GLU A 169 -9.07 18.83 22.91
CA GLU A 169 -10.28 19.22 22.19
C GLU A 169 -11.50 18.41 22.64
N ILE A 170 -11.35 17.08 22.77
CA ILE A 170 -12.44 16.20 23.25
C ILE A 170 -12.79 16.54 24.70
N ALA A 171 -11.79 16.75 25.58
CA ALA A 171 -12.01 17.11 26.96
C ALA A 171 -12.69 18.50 27.09
N GLY A 172 -12.31 19.46 26.24
CA GLY A 172 -12.95 20.77 26.18
C GLY A 172 -14.41 20.71 25.70
N GLN A 173 -14.70 19.86 24.70
CA GLN A 173 -16.07 19.62 24.22
C GLN A 173 -16.95 18.95 25.30
N MET A 174 -16.44 17.94 26.01
CA MET A 174 -17.17 17.29 27.12
C MET A 174 -17.48 18.31 28.24
N SER A 175 -16.51 19.13 28.64
CA SER A 175 -16.71 20.15 29.67
C SER A 175 -17.77 21.19 29.26
N LEU A 176 -17.82 21.59 27.98
CA LEU A 176 -18.84 22.50 27.47
C LEU A 176 -20.23 21.87 27.44
N MET A 177 -20.34 20.58 27.05
CA MET A 177 -21.62 19.86 27.07
C MET A 177 -22.14 19.61 28.47
N ASP A 178 -21.25 19.37 29.44
CA ASP A 178 -21.63 19.25 30.85
C ASP A 178 -22.19 20.57 31.39
N LEU A 179 -21.57 21.70 31.03
CA LEU A 179 -22.06 23.07 31.42
C LEU A 179 -23.43 23.37 30.80
N LEU A 180 -23.66 23.02 29.53
CA LEU A 180 -24.95 23.25 28.86
C LEU A 180 -26.05 22.30 29.37
N GLY A 181 -25.71 21.10 29.78
CA GLY A 181 -26.63 20.13 30.39
C GLY A 181 -27.10 20.52 31.79
N GLU A 182 -26.30 21.28 32.56
CA GLU A 182 -26.68 21.84 33.87
C GLU A 182 -27.64 23.02 33.74
N GLU A 183 -27.57 23.82 32.67
CA GLU A 183 -28.51 24.90 32.42
C GLU A 183 -29.90 24.45 32.04
N GLU A 184 -30.05 23.31 31.34
CA GLU A 184 -31.37 22.76 30.98
C GLU A 184 -32.10 22.09 32.17
N GLN A 185 -31.40 21.74 33.28
CA GLN A 185 -31.99 21.12 34.45
C GLN A 185 -32.45 22.18 35.50
N GLN A 186 -32.13 23.45 35.30
CA GLN A 186 -32.51 24.56 36.20
C GLN A 186 -33.66 25.46 35.65
N SER A 187 -34.24 25.10 34.52
CA SER A 187 -35.38 25.78 33.90
C SER A 187 -36.63 24.90 33.96
#